data_429a73d48fcf584a2bdbb19b05fee519
#
_entry.id   429a73d48fcf584a2bdbb19b05fee519
#
_cell.length_a   1.000
_cell.length_b   1.000
_cell.length_c   1.000
_cell.angle_alpha   90.00
_cell.angle_beta   90.00
_cell.angle_gamma   90.00
#
_symmetry.space_group_name_H-M   'P 1'
#
loop_
_entity.id
_entity.type
_entity.pdbx_description
1 polymer ?
#
loop_
_entity_poly.entity_id
_entity_poly.type
_entity_poly.pdbx_seq_one_letter_code
_entity_poly.pdbx_strand_id
1 'polypeptide(L)'
;MPETNNIENNQAMQFDAIQIGLASPEKIREWSHGEVKKPETINYRTLKPEKDGLFCEKIFGPTKDWECHCGKYKKIRYKGVVCDRCGVEITKSSVRRERMGHIELAAPVSHIWYFKGIPSRMGLILDLSPRVLERVLYFASYIVLDPGETKLAYKQILNESEYQEACDTYGRSAFRVGMGAESIHELLAAIDLEKDSAELKAELENATGQKRARIIKRLEVVEAFRESGNKPEWMIMTVIPVIPPDLRPMVQLDGGRFATSDLNDLYRRIINRNNRLRRLLDLGAPDIIVRNVCFRRRSMHLSTTAVVAVLLPVLETELLSLFQTCSREREDVSVRTFSESELTTQDVRLSV
;
A
#
# COMPACT_ATOMS: atom_id res chain seq x y z
N MET A 1 -1.07 -39.48 -39.97
CA MET A 1 -1.55 -38.38 -39.11
C MET A 1 -0.56 -38.28 -37.97
N PRO A 2 0.33 -37.29 -37.93
CA PRO A 2 1.22 -37.15 -36.75
C PRO A 2 0.46 -36.43 -35.64
N GLU A 3 0.47 -37.03 -34.45
CA GLU A 3 0.01 -36.46 -33.24
C GLU A 3 0.90 -35.27 -32.87
N THR A 4 0.37 -34.07 -32.92
CA THR A 4 1.02 -32.90 -32.38
C THR A 4 0.91 -32.92 -30.87
N ASN A 5 1.97 -33.36 -30.21
CA ASN A 5 2.20 -33.15 -28.79
C ASN A 5 2.26 -31.65 -28.51
N ASN A 6 1.16 -31.06 -28.06
CA ASN A 6 1.17 -29.80 -27.35
C ASN A 6 1.79 -30.04 -25.96
N ILE A 7 3.11 -30.01 -25.90
CA ILE A 7 3.84 -29.73 -24.68
C ILE A 7 3.55 -28.28 -24.34
N GLU A 8 2.56 -28.03 -23.50
CA GLU A 8 2.41 -26.74 -22.83
C GLU A 8 3.72 -26.48 -22.11
N ASN A 9 4.47 -25.50 -22.61
CA ASN A 9 5.69 -25.01 -21.98
C ASN A 9 5.37 -24.49 -20.59
N ASN A 10 5.39 -25.36 -19.60
CA ASN A 10 5.68 -25.02 -18.22
C ASN A 10 7.19 -24.71 -18.15
N GLN A 11 7.59 -23.59 -18.76
CA GLN A 11 8.85 -22.99 -18.38
C GLN A 11 8.68 -22.52 -16.94
N ALA A 12 9.11 -23.35 -16.00
CA ALA A 12 9.36 -22.91 -14.65
C ALA A 12 10.21 -21.65 -14.75
N MET A 13 9.70 -20.49 -14.30
CA MET A 13 10.46 -19.26 -14.29
C MET A 13 11.73 -19.51 -13.48
N GLN A 14 12.86 -19.70 -14.19
CA GLN A 14 14.16 -19.79 -13.55
C GLN A 14 14.56 -18.37 -13.19
N PHE A 15 14.69 -18.07 -11.91
CA PHE A 15 15.19 -16.80 -11.41
C PHE A 15 16.41 -17.06 -10.51
N ASP A 16 17.41 -16.18 -10.62
CA ASP A 16 18.63 -16.27 -9.82
C ASP A 16 18.55 -15.45 -8.53
N ALA A 17 17.69 -14.44 -8.50
CA ALA A 17 17.52 -13.56 -7.35
C ALA A 17 16.10 -13.01 -7.25
N ILE A 18 15.69 -12.66 -6.03
CA ILE A 18 14.45 -11.93 -5.75
C ILE A 18 14.83 -10.57 -5.22
N GLN A 19 14.27 -9.51 -5.80
CA GLN A 19 14.39 -8.14 -5.32
C GLN A 19 13.07 -7.71 -4.70
N ILE A 20 13.16 -7.20 -3.47
CA ILE A 20 12.01 -6.65 -2.73
C ILE A 20 12.17 -5.14 -2.72
N GLY A 21 11.14 -4.40 -3.08
CA GLY A 21 11.15 -2.93 -3.17
C GLY A 21 9.80 -2.32 -2.81
N LEU A 22 9.69 -0.99 -2.61
CA LEU A 22 8.41 -0.29 -2.43
C LEU A 22 7.63 -0.31 -3.75
N ALA A 23 6.34 -0.66 -3.70
CA ALA A 23 5.49 -0.57 -4.87
C ALA A 23 4.96 0.85 -5.04
N SER A 24 5.16 1.42 -6.23
CA SER A 24 4.54 2.71 -6.57
C SER A 24 3.02 2.55 -6.75
N PRO A 25 2.23 3.63 -6.58
CA PRO A 25 0.80 3.60 -6.88
C PRO A 25 0.49 3.14 -8.31
N GLU A 26 1.33 3.53 -9.28
CA GLU A 26 1.22 3.14 -10.68
C GLU A 26 1.43 1.63 -10.83
N LYS A 27 2.43 1.08 -10.17
CA LYS A 27 2.74 -0.35 -10.18
C LYS A 27 1.58 -1.19 -9.61
N ILE A 28 0.96 -0.72 -8.53
CA ILE A 28 -0.22 -1.38 -7.94
C ILE A 28 -1.39 -1.36 -8.94
N ARG A 29 -1.61 -0.24 -9.66
CA ARG A 29 -2.66 -0.16 -10.69
C ARG A 29 -2.36 -1.06 -11.88
N GLU A 30 -1.09 -1.20 -12.27
CA GLU A 30 -0.65 -2.10 -13.34
C GLU A 30 -0.95 -3.57 -13.01
N TRP A 31 -0.70 -4.00 -11.78
CA TRP A 31 -1.01 -5.37 -11.33
C TRP A 31 -2.49 -5.63 -11.17
N SER A 32 -3.27 -4.58 -10.99
CA SER A 32 -4.70 -4.69 -10.68
C SER A 32 -5.56 -4.88 -11.92
N HIS A 33 -6.54 -5.76 -11.82
CA HIS A 33 -7.56 -5.98 -12.84
C HIS A 33 -8.81 -5.10 -12.64
N GLY A 34 -8.83 -4.25 -11.60
CA GLY A 34 -9.90 -3.29 -11.37
C GLY A 34 -10.03 -2.80 -9.94
N GLU A 35 -10.79 -1.71 -9.78
CA GLU A 35 -11.04 -1.08 -8.49
C GLU A 35 -12.17 -1.78 -7.72
N VAL A 36 -11.92 -2.11 -6.46
CA VAL A 36 -12.91 -2.65 -5.53
C VAL A 36 -13.59 -1.48 -4.81
N LYS A 37 -14.86 -1.23 -5.14
CA LYS A 37 -15.63 -0.07 -4.63
C LYS A 37 -16.55 -0.42 -3.47
N LYS A 38 -16.99 -1.67 -3.42
CA LYS A 38 -18.02 -2.13 -2.48
C LYS A 38 -17.43 -3.06 -1.41
N PRO A 39 -17.88 -2.92 -0.14
CA PRO A 39 -17.44 -3.77 0.95
C PRO A 39 -18.10 -5.15 0.95
N GLU A 40 -19.13 -5.36 0.13
CA GLU A 40 -19.86 -6.62 0.02
C GLU A 40 -18.98 -7.72 -0.55
N THR A 41 -19.14 -8.92 -0.02
CA THR A 41 -18.41 -10.11 -0.43
C THR A 41 -19.24 -10.97 -1.38
N ILE A 42 -20.22 -11.64 -0.83
CA ILE A 42 -21.16 -12.51 -1.56
C ILE A 42 -22.59 -12.15 -1.21
N ASN A 43 -23.50 -12.45 -2.11
CA ASN A 43 -24.93 -12.40 -1.82
C ASN A 43 -25.34 -13.68 -1.09
N TYR A 44 -25.75 -13.57 0.18
CA TYR A 44 -26.05 -14.73 1.03
C TYR A 44 -27.24 -15.56 0.54
N ARG A 45 -28.13 -14.99 -0.28
CA ARG A 45 -29.29 -15.71 -0.84
C ARG A 45 -28.92 -16.49 -2.10
N THR A 46 -28.06 -15.91 -2.98
CA THR A 46 -27.70 -16.52 -4.26
C THR A 46 -26.33 -17.21 -4.22
N LEU A 47 -25.56 -17.00 -3.15
CA LEU A 47 -24.20 -17.47 -2.95
C LEU A 47 -23.22 -17.01 -4.05
N LYS A 48 -23.61 -16.00 -4.83
CA LYS A 48 -22.76 -15.42 -5.90
C LYS A 48 -22.01 -14.21 -5.41
N PRO A 49 -20.79 -13.97 -5.90
CA PRO A 49 -20.03 -12.77 -5.61
C PRO A 49 -20.76 -11.50 -6.06
N GLU A 50 -20.73 -10.47 -5.21
CA GLU A 50 -21.32 -9.16 -5.56
C GLU A 50 -20.41 -8.42 -6.56
N LYS A 51 -21.05 -7.66 -7.45
CA LYS A 51 -20.37 -6.85 -8.45
C LYS A 51 -19.64 -5.68 -7.78
N ASP A 52 -18.38 -5.46 -8.20
CA ASP A 52 -17.46 -4.43 -7.68
C ASP A 52 -17.14 -4.61 -6.18
N GLY A 53 -17.44 -5.79 -5.61
CA GLY A 53 -17.12 -6.19 -4.26
C GLY A 53 -15.80 -6.95 -4.13
N LEU A 54 -15.49 -7.38 -2.92
CA LEU A 54 -14.23 -8.06 -2.57
C LEU A 54 -14.02 -9.42 -3.27
N PHE A 55 -15.07 -10.04 -3.79
CA PHE A 55 -15.01 -11.31 -4.54
C PHE A 55 -15.49 -11.18 -5.99
N CYS A 56 -15.58 -9.97 -6.52
CA CYS A 56 -16.13 -9.69 -7.85
C CYS A 56 -15.48 -10.53 -8.95
N GLU A 57 -16.31 -11.22 -9.73
CA GLU A 57 -15.84 -12.06 -10.85
C GLU A 57 -15.30 -11.24 -12.02
N LYS A 58 -15.73 -9.98 -12.17
CA LYS A 58 -15.20 -9.07 -13.19
C LYS A 58 -13.74 -8.70 -12.94
N ILE A 59 -13.37 -8.52 -11.66
CA ILE A 59 -12.02 -8.10 -11.24
C ILE A 59 -11.11 -9.33 -11.10
N PHE A 60 -11.56 -10.34 -10.36
CA PHE A 60 -10.73 -11.48 -9.95
C PHE A 60 -10.89 -12.73 -10.81
N GLY A 61 -11.85 -12.73 -11.73
CA GLY A 61 -12.14 -13.88 -12.58
C GLY A 61 -13.33 -14.72 -12.10
N PRO A 62 -13.77 -15.67 -12.95
CA PRO A 62 -14.97 -16.47 -12.71
C PRO A 62 -14.77 -17.45 -11.54
N THR A 63 -15.87 -17.80 -10.86
CA THR A 63 -15.89 -18.82 -9.79
C THR A 63 -15.91 -20.25 -10.32
N LYS A 64 -16.40 -20.44 -11.55
CA LYS A 64 -16.43 -21.73 -12.24
C LYS A 64 -15.67 -21.64 -13.55
N ASP A 65 -15.00 -22.72 -13.91
CA ASP A 65 -14.24 -22.78 -15.16
C ASP A 65 -15.14 -22.52 -16.37
N TRP A 66 -14.71 -21.57 -17.20
CA TRP A 66 -15.34 -21.24 -18.47
C TRP A 66 -16.80 -20.78 -18.38
N GLU A 67 -17.24 -20.31 -17.21
CA GLU A 67 -18.59 -19.81 -16.99
C GLU A 67 -18.55 -18.33 -16.58
N CYS A 68 -19.36 -17.48 -17.24
CA CYS A 68 -19.51 -16.09 -16.81
C CYS A 68 -20.58 -15.96 -15.70
N HIS A 69 -20.53 -14.88 -14.93
CA HIS A 69 -21.44 -14.61 -13.80
C HIS A 69 -22.92 -14.71 -14.16
N CYS A 70 -23.33 -14.20 -15.34
CA CYS A 70 -24.71 -14.21 -15.78
C CYS A 70 -25.14 -15.54 -16.42
N GLY A 71 -24.23 -16.49 -16.65
CA GLY A 71 -24.52 -17.79 -17.27
C GLY A 71 -24.77 -17.77 -18.78
N LYS A 72 -24.52 -16.64 -19.46
CA LYS A 72 -24.65 -16.55 -20.92
C LYS A 72 -23.65 -17.45 -21.65
N TYR A 73 -22.43 -17.47 -21.17
CA TYR A 73 -21.34 -18.30 -21.70
C TYR A 73 -20.93 -19.35 -20.67
N LYS A 74 -20.85 -20.63 -21.10
CA LYS A 74 -20.58 -21.79 -20.20
C LYS A 74 -19.64 -22.84 -20.81
N LYS A 75 -18.98 -22.54 -21.91
CA LYS A 75 -18.14 -23.51 -22.61
C LYS A 75 -16.77 -22.98 -22.92
N ILE A 76 -15.77 -23.86 -22.93
CA ILE A 76 -14.37 -23.59 -23.24
C ILE A 76 -14.14 -22.90 -24.59
N ARG A 77 -15.03 -23.12 -25.57
CA ARG A 77 -14.94 -22.46 -26.90
C ARG A 77 -14.97 -20.93 -26.85
N TYR A 78 -15.43 -20.38 -25.72
CA TYR A 78 -15.48 -18.93 -25.50
C TYR A 78 -14.31 -18.42 -24.67
N LYS A 79 -13.21 -19.19 -24.53
CA LYS A 79 -11.99 -18.79 -23.81
C LYS A 79 -11.52 -17.39 -24.25
N GLY A 80 -11.23 -16.51 -23.28
CA GLY A 80 -10.73 -15.15 -23.49
C GLY A 80 -11.79 -14.12 -23.90
N VAL A 81 -13.05 -14.54 -24.12
CA VAL A 81 -14.13 -13.61 -24.45
C VAL A 81 -14.61 -12.90 -23.19
N VAL A 82 -14.72 -11.59 -23.21
CA VAL A 82 -15.35 -10.80 -22.16
C VAL A 82 -16.86 -10.74 -22.39
N CYS A 83 -17.62 -11.17 -21.40
CA CYS A 83 -19.08 -11.17 -21.51
C CYS A 83 -19.63 -9.73 -21.59
N ASP A 84 -20.34 -9.41 -22.63
CA ASP A 84 -20.99 -8.11 -22.88
C ASP A 84 -22.03 -7.73 -21.79
N ARG A 85 -22.68 -8.72 -21.16
CA ARG A 85 -23.71 -8.51 -20.15
C ARG A 85 -23.15 -8.29 -18.74
N CYS A 86 -22.17 -9.08 -18.31
CA CYS A 86 -21.64 -9.03 -16.92
C CYS A 86 -20.19 -8.56 -16.82
N GLY A 87 -19.49 -8.42 -17.96
CA GLY A 87 -18.10 -7.96 -18.02
C GLY A 87 -17.07 -8.97 -17.50
N VAL A 88 -17.47 -10.22 -17.23
CA VAL A 88 -16.57 -11.27 -16.77
C VAL A 88 -15.86 -11.90 -17.93
N GLU A 89 -14.55 -12.02 -17.87
CA GLU A 89 -13.72 -12.75 -18.83
C GLU A 89 -13.86 -14.27 -18.62
N ILE A 90 -13.99 -15.01 -19.72
CA ILE A 90 -14.19 -16.46 -19.68
C ILE A 90 -12.83 -17.16 -19.64
N THR A 91 -12.38 -17.49 -18.44
CA THR A 91 -11.10 -18.14 -18.12
C THR A 91 -11.29 -19.29 -17.15
N LYS A 92 -10.19 -19.95 -16.78
CA LYS A 92 -10.20 -20.92 -15.67
C LYS A 92 -10.42 -20.18 -14.35
N SER A 93 -11.03 -20.86 -13.38
CA SER A 93 -11.21 -20.32 -12.01
C SER A 93 -9.89 -20.15 -11.26
N SER A 94 -8.82 -20.86 -11.66
CA SER A 94 -7.48 -20.73 -11.07
C SER A 94 -6.92 -19.28 -11.08
N VAL A 95 -7.36 -18.45 -12.04
CA VAL A 95 -6.95 -17.03 -12.08
C VAL A 95 -7.38 -16.23 -10.84
N ARG A 96 -8.34 -16.72 -10.06
CA ARG A 96 -8.77 -16.12 -8.79
C ARG A 96 -7.71 -16.22 -7.69
N ARG A 97 -6.70 -17.05 -7.89
CA ARG A 97 -5.52 -17.14 -7.04
C ARG A 97 -4.43 -16.14 -7.41
N GLU A 98 -4.45 -15.62 -8.64
CA GLU A 98 -3.38 -14.81 -9.21
C GLU A 98 -3.78 -13.33 -9.37
N ARG A 99 -5.04 -13.06 -9.75
CA ARG A 99 -5.51 -11.71 -10.08
C ARG A 99 -5.66 -10.84 -8.84
N MET A 100 -4.97 -9.71 -8.85
CA MET A 100 -5.09 -8.67 -7.84
C MET A 100 -6.13 -7.61 -8.23
N GLY A 101 -6.67 -6.94 -7.23
CA GLY A 101 -7.45 -5.73 -7.37
C GLY A 101 -6.78 -4.57 -6.63
N HIS A 102 -7.42 -3.40 -6.61
CA HIS A 102 -6.96 -2.26 -5.82
C HIS A 102 -8.12 -1.47 -5.21
N ILE A 103 -7.81 -0.65 -4.23
CA ILE A 103 -8.72 0.32 -3.62
C ILE A 103 -8.08 1.70 -3.75
N GLU A 104 -8.74 2.63 -4.45
CA GLU A 104 -8.35 4.03 -4.50
C GLU A 104 -8.74 4.72 -3.19
N LEU A 105 -7.78 5.33 -2.52
CA LEU A 105 -8.04 6.07 -1.29
C LEU A 105 -8.50 7.49 -1.59
N ALA A 106 -9.55 7.95 -0.91
CA ALA A 106 -10.06 9.32 -1.00
C ALA A 106 -9.09 10.36 -0.42
N ALA A 107 -8.14 9.94 0.41
CA ALA A 107 -7.03 10.75 0.87
C ALA A 107 -5.86 9.85 1.27
N PRO A 108 -4.61 10.30 1.07
CA PRO A 108 -3.42 9.50 1.31
C PRO A 108 -3.29 9.07 2.78
N VAL A 109 -2.63 7.92 3.01
CA VAL A 109 -2.41 7.34 4.34
C VAL A 109 -0.95 6.97 4.49
N SER A 110 -0.33 7.41 5.58
CA SER A 110 1.05 7.07 5.91
C SER A 110 1.19 5.60 6.30
N HIS A 111 2.20 4.93 5.78
CA HIS A 111 2.53 3.56 6.15
C HIS A 111 3.16 3.54 7.55
N ILE A 112 2.60 2.73 8.46
CA ILE A 112 2.99 2.75 9.87
C ILE A 112 4.42 2.28 10.12
N TRP A 113 4.94 1.35 9.34
CA TRP A 113 6.31 0.86 9.47
C TRP A 113 7.34 1.97 9.30
N TYR A 114 7.12 2.89 8.35
CA TYR A 114 8.02 4.00 8.10
C TYR A 114 7.80 5.17 9.05
N PHE A 115 6.59 5.25 9.63
CA PHE A 115 6.24 6.28 10.59
C PHE A 115 6.61 5.91 12.03
N LYS A 116 6.15 4.72 12.52
CA LYS A 116 6.34 4.29 13.92
C LYS A 116 7.52 3.34 14.14
N GLY A 117 8.27 3.01 13.09
CA GLY A 117 9.53 2.27 13.24
C GLY A 117 10.51 3.00 14.17
N ILE A 118 11.40 2.27 14.82
CA ILE A 118 12.45 2.84 15.67
C ILE A 118 13.80 2.48 15.04
N PRO A 119 14.49 3.46 14.44
CA PRO A 119 14.12 4.87 14.20
C PRO A 119 13.05 5.05 13.09
N SER A 120 12.27 6.15 13.16
CA SER A 120 11.30 6.50 12.13
C SER A 120 12.02 6.87 10.83
N ARG A 121 11.86 6.06 9.77
CA ARG A 121 12.49 6.31 8.47
C ARG A 121 12.00 7.63 7.85
N MET A 122 10.70 7.85 7.92
CA MET A 122 10.05 9.09 7.45
C MET A 122 10.56 10.32 8.23
N GLY A 123 10.69 10.19 9.56
CA GLY A 123 11.24 11.25 10.41
C GLY A 123 12.70 11.57 10.10
N LEU A 124 13.54 10.56 9.81
CA LEU A 124 14.95 10.75 9.44
C LEU A 124 15.11 11.48 8.10
N ILE A 125 14.36 11.08 7.09
CA ILE A 125 14.42 11.73 5.76
C ILE A 125 13.97 13.19 5.85
N LEU A 126 12.83 13.48 6.50
CA LEU A 126 12.29 14.82 6.64
C LEU A 126 13.04 15.69 7.65
N ASP A 127 13.91 15.09 8.45
CA ASP A 127 14.56 15.72 9.61
C ASP A 127 13.57 16.22 10.67
N LEU A 128 12.45 15.50 10.82
CA LEU A 128 11.41 15.81 11.80
C LEU A 128 11.40 14.80 12.95
N SER A 129 11.15 15.29 14.17
CA SER A 129 11.00 14.37 15.30
C SER A 129 9.71 13.54 15.15
N PRO A 130 9.68 12.28 15.62
CA PRO A 130 8.51 11.42 15.53
C PRO A 130 7.25 12.03 16.19
N ARG A 131 7.41 12.81 17.25
CA ARG A 131 6.29 13.51 17.93
C ARG A 131 5.70 14.62 17.07
N VAL A 132 6.54 15.35 16.38
CA VAL A 132 6.13 16.42 15.43
C VAL A 132 5.40 15.80 14.26
N LEU A 133 5.99 14.76 13.67
CA LEU A 133 5.39 14.03 12.55
C LEU A 133 4.01 13.46 12.94
N GLU A 134 3.88 12.91 14.15
CA GLU A 134 2.61 12.41 14.68
C GLU A 134 1.55 13.53 14.77
N ARG A 135 1.91 14.70 15.26
CA ARG A 135 0.98 15.84 15.36
C ARG A 135 0.46 16.29 14.00
N VAL A 136 1.32 16.34 12.99
CA VAL A 136 0.92 16.70 11.61
C VAL A 136 0.04 15.63 10.99
N LEU A 137 0.47 14.35 11.02
CA LEU A 137 -0.27 13.23 10.44
C LEU A 137 -1.67 13.04 11.04
N TYR A 138 -1.84 13.36 12.33
CA TYR A 138 -3.13 13.26 13.02
C TYR A 138 -3.92 14.58 13.07
N PHE A 139 -3.59 15.54 12.23
CA PHE A 139 -4.31 16.81 12.10
C PHE A 139 -4.35 17.64 13.39
N ALA A 140 -3.33 17.54 14.23
CA ALA A 140 -3.19 18.31 15.46
C ALA A 140 -2.36 19.59 15.31
N SER A 141 -1.60 19.72 14.20
CA SER A 141 -0.76 20.89 13.90
C SER A 141 -0.59 21.04 12.41
N TYR A 142 -0.38 22.29 11.98
CA TYR A 142 -0.03 22.62 10.61
C TYR A 142 1.48 22.48 10.40
N ILE A 143 1.89 22.22 9.16
CA ILE A 143 3.27 22.29 8.71
C ILE A 143 3.38 23.28 7.56
N VAL A 144 4.39 24.13 7.58
CA VAL A 144 4.66 25.10 6.52
C VAL A 144 5.28 24.37 5.34
N LEU A 145 4.58 24.38 4.20
CA LEU A 145 5.01 23.80 2.93
C LEU A 145 5.79 24.82 2.10
N ASP A 146 5.31 26.05 2.09
CA ASP A 146 5.94 27.16 1.42
C ASP A 146 5.82 28.41 2.30
N PRO A 147 6.93 28.97 2.78
CA PRO A 147 6.92 30.18 3.60
C PRO A 147 6.62 31.47 2.81
N GLY A 148 6.74 31.45 1.47
CA GLY A 148 6.59 32.67 0.66
C GLY A 148 7.51 33.82 1.12
N GLU A 149 6.98 35.02 1.16
CA GLU A 149 7.70 36.26 1.62
C GLU A 149 7.53 36.49 3.13
N THR A 150 7.13 35.48 3.91
CA THR A 150 6.89 35.61 5.36
C THR A 150 8.15 35.26 6.17
N LYS A 151 8.12 35.56 7.48
CA LYS A 151 9.21 35.19 8.41
C LYS A 151 9.12 33.74 8.90
N LEU A 152 8.20 32.98 8.35
CA LEU A 152 8.04 31.56 8.69
C LEU A 152 9.19 30.72 8.11
N ALA A 153 9.60 29.68 8.81
CA ALA A 153 10.61 28.76 8.29
C ALA A 153 9.94 27.60 7.54
N TYR A 154 10.61 27.09 6.50
CA TYR A 154 10.22 25.87 5.81
C TYR A 154 10.16 24.69 6.79
N LYS A 155 9.12 23.85 6.73
CA LYS A 155 8.82 22.76 7.68
C LYS A 155 8.54 23.23 9.12
N GLN A 156 8.32 24.51 9.37
CA GLN A 156 7.90 25.00 10.68
C GLN A 156 6.53 24.42 11.06
N ILE A 157 6.37 24.07 12.32
CA ILE A 157 5.11 23.57 12.86
C ILE A 157 4.36 24.71 13.52
N LEU A 158 3.10 24.86 13.16
CA LEU A 158 2.20 25.86 13.72
C LEU A 158 1.03 25.17 14.43
N ASN A 159 0.68 25.67 15.61
CA ASN A 159 -0.57 25.35 16.27
C ASN A 159 -1.71 26.15 15.63
N GLU A 160 -2.97 25.87 16.01
CA GLU A 160 -4.13 26.60 15.46
C GLU A 160 -4.05 28.11 15.74
N SER A 161 -3.66 28.52 16.97
CA SER A 161 -3.48 29.94 17.33
C SER A 161 -2.37 30.62 16.54
N GLU A 162 -1.20 29.98 16.44
CA GLU A 162 -0.07 30.49 15.67
C GLU A 162 -0.40 30.62 14.18
N TYR A 163 -1.20 29.67 13.65
CA TYR A 163 -1.70 29.74 12.28
C TYR A 163 -2.64 30.94 12.07
N GLN A 164 -3.57 31.18 13.00
CA GLN A 164 -4.46 32.34 12.92
C GLN A 164 -3.68 33.66 12.99
N GLU A 165 -2.73 33.78 13.93
CA GLU A 165 -1.86 34.94 14.05
C GLU A 165 -1.04 35.20 12.76
N ALA A 166 -0.53 34.13 12.13
CA ALA A 166 0.17 34.22 10.86
C ALA A 166 -0.77 34.67 9.72
N CYS A 167 -2.01 34.18 9.69
CA CYS A 167 -3.03 34.60 8.73
C CYS A 167 -3.40 36.06 8.90
N ASP A 168 -3.53 36.54 10.14
CA ASP A 168 -3.85 37.94 10.44
C ASP A 168 -2.69 38.88 10.11
N THR A 169 -1.44 38.42 10.31
CA THR A 169 -0.24 39.22 10.08
C THR A 169 0.15 39.32 8.61
N TYR A 170 0.16 38.18 7.90
CA TYR A 170 0.70 38.10 6.54
C TYR A 170 -0.38 37.90 5.45
N GLY A 171 -1.60 37.52 5.84
CA GLY A 171 -2.66 37.13 4.93
C GLY A 171 -2.56 35.64 4.50
N ARG A 172 -3.72 35.03 4.26
CA ARG A 172 -3.81 33.57 3.94
C ARG A 172 -3.12 33.16 2.64
N SER A 173 -2.95 34.08 1.70
CA SER A 173 -2.32 33.82 0.40
C SER A 173 -0.81 34.01 0.39
N ALA A 174 -0.22 34.56 1.45
CA ALA A 174 1.21 34.88 1.52
C ALA A 174 2.10 33.67 1.79
N PHE A 175 1.53 32.58 2.31
CA PHE A 175 2.23 31.36 2.66
C PHE A 175 1.33 30.14 2.49
N ARG A 176 1.92 28.96 2.37
CA ARG A 176 1.19 27.70 2.22
C ARG A 176 1.50 26.75 3.37
N VAL A 177 0.45 26.30 4.02
CA VAL A 177 0.52 25.29 5.09
C VAL A 177 -0.38 24.11 4.77
N GLY A 178 -0.10 22.98 5.37
CA GLY A 178 -0.92 21.80 5.23
C GLY A 178 -0.97 20.95 6.49
N MET A 179 -1.85 19.97 6.48
CA MET A 179 -2.04 19.00 7.57
C MET A 179 -2.22 17.60 6.99
N GLY A 180 -1.93 16.59 7.82
CA GLY A 180 -2.17 15.20 7.48
C GLY A 180 -1.13 14.58 6.55
N ALA A 181 -1.45 13.40 6.04
CA ALA A 181 -0.51 12.64 5.21
C ALA A 181 -0.28 13.26 3.83
N GLU A 182 -1.21 14.07 3.32
CA GLU A 182 -1.07 14.76 2.04
C GLU A 182 0.10 15.76 2.06
N SER A 183 0.18 16.56 3.13
CA SER A 183 1.29 17.52 3.31
C SER A 183 2.64 16.83 3.44
N ILE A 184 2.68 15.70 4.16
CA ILE A 184 3.90 14.92 4.29
C ILE A 184 4.28 14.27 2.95
N HIS A 185 3.31 13.82 2.16
CA HIS A 185 3.54 13.30 0.81
C HIS A 185 4.20 14.36 -0.08
N GLU A 186 3.69 15.59 -0.06
CA GLU A 186 4.25 16.71 -0.82
C GLU A 186 5.69 17.03 -0.40
N LEU A 187 5.96 17.05 0.91
CA LEU A 187 7.32 17.25 1.42
C LEU A 187 8.28 16.13 1.03
N LEU A 188 7.81 14.88 1.01
CA LEU A 188 8.62 13.73 0.58
C LEU A 188 8.88 13.74 -0.92
N ALA A 189 7.89 14.17 -1.73
CA ALA A 189 8.03 14.29 -3.17
C ALA A 189 9.00 15.43 -3.59
N ALA A 190 9.13 16.45 -2.75
CA ALA A 190 10.03 17.57 -3.00
C ALA A 190 11.52 17.29 -2.66
N ILE A 191 11.82 16.11 -2.06
CA ILE A 191 13.19 15.75 -1.67
C ILE A 191 13.98 15.30 -2.88
N ASP A 192 15.18 15.89 -3.04
CA ASP A 192 16.21 15.47 -3.98
C ASP A 192 17.26 14.63 -3.24
N LEU A 193 17.20 13.32 -3.39
CA LEU A 193 18.08 12.38 -2.69
C LEU A 193 19.56 12.58 -3.01
N GLU A 194 19.90 13.01 -4.23
CA GLU A 194 21.29 13.26 -4.63
C GLU A 194 21.89 14.47 -3.91
N LYS A 195 21.12 15.55 -3.84
CA LYS A 195 21.55 16.78 -3.11
C LYS A 195 21.64 16.51 -1.62
N ASP A 196 20.60 15.92 -1.03
CA ASP A 196 20.58 15.60 0.40
C ASP A 196 21.75 14.68 0.79
N SER A 197 22.10 13.69 -0.06
CA SER A 197 23.27 12.82 0.15
C SER A 197 24.57 13.62 0.15
N ALA A 198 24.77 14.50 -0.83
CA ALA A 198 25.99 15.31 -0.93
C ALA A 198 26.12 16.29 0.26
N GLU A 199 25.03 16.97 0.64
CA GLU A 199 24.99 17.89 1.79
C GLU A 199 25.30 17.17 3.10
N LEU A 200 24.69 15.99 3.33
CA LEU A 200 24.92 15.21 4.55
C LEU A 200 26.34 14.66 4.63
N LYS A 201 26.97 14.31 3.51
CA LYS A 201 28.39 13.91 3.47
C LYS A 201 29.31 15.06 3.82
N ALA A 202 29.06 16.26 3.28
CA ALA A 202 29.82 17.46 3.61
C ALA A 202 29.64 17.87 5.09
N GLU A 203 28.43 17.78 5.63
CA GLU A 203 28.17 18.04 7.05
C GLU A 203 28.89 17.02 7.96
N LEU A 204 29.00 15.76 7.54
CA LEU A 204 29.61 14.66 8.31
C LEU A 204 31.08 14.92 8.60
N GLU A 205 31.81 15.56 7.67
CA GLU A 205 33.23 15.92 7.83
C GLU A 205 33.45 16.88 9.03
N ASN A 206 32.52 17.79 9.24
CA ASN A 206 32.61 18.81 10.27
C ASN A 206 31.85 18.48 11.56
N ALA A 207 31.07 17.37 11.57
CA ALA A 207 30.23 17.02 12.69
C ALA A 207 30.96 16.14 13.71
N THR A 208 30.70 16.39 15.02
CA THR A 208 31.24 15.61 16.14
C THR A 208 30.14 15.14 17.10
N GLY A 209 30.43 14.11 17.88
CA GLY A 209 29.55 13.65 18.97
C GLY A 209 28.15 13.18 18.49
N GLN A 210 27.12 13.60 19.20
CA GLN A 210 25.73 13.20 18.92
C GLN A 210 25.20 13.71 17.57
N LYS A 211 25.68 14.89 17.11
CA LYS A 211 25.31 15.44 15.80
C LYS A 211 25.78 14.49 14.70
N ARG A 212 27.01 14.01 14.78
CA ARG A 212 27.57 13.04 13.83
C ARG A 212 26.77 11.75 13.76
N ALA A 213 26.40 11.19 14.93
CA ALA A 213 25.59 9.97 14.99
C ALA A 213 24.19 10.14 14.35
N ARG A 214 23.56 11.32 14.48
CA ARG A 214 22.30 11.64 13.83
C ARG A 214 22.45 11.75 12.32
N ILE A 215 23.51 12.42 11.84
CA ILE A 215 23.79 12.56 10.41
C ILE A 215 24.03 11.20 9.77
N ILE A 216 24.82 10.31 10.41
CA ILE A 216 25.08 8.97 9.92
C ILE A 216 23.77 8.19 9.72
N LYS A 217 22.90 8.17 10.72
CA LYS A 217 21.59 7.48 10.62
C LYS A 217 20.70 8.06 9.51
N ARG A 218 20.76 9.37 9.29
CA ARG A 218 20.01 10.04 8.23
C ARG A 218 20.58 9.68 6.87
N LEU A 219 21.92 9.75 6.73
CA LEU A 219 22.63 9.41 5.51
C LEU A 219 22.39 7.95 5.11
N GLU A 220 22.42 7.00 6.05
CA GLU A 220 22.13 5.59 5.81
C GLU A 220 20.77 5.39 5.15
N VAL A 221 19.74 6.08 5.63
CA VAL A 221 18.39 5.99 5.05
C VAL A 221 18.32 6.63 3.67
N VAL A 222 18.93 7.81 3.48
CA VAL A 222 18.97 8.51 2.19
C VAL A 222 19.70 7.66 1.14
N GLU A 223 20.85 7.08 1.48
CA GLU A 223 21.60 6.21 0.58
C GLU A 223 20.83 4.93 0.24
N ALA A 224 20.14 4.31 1.22
CA ALA A 224 19.32 3.14 0.97
C ALA A 224 18.17 3.44 -0.02
N PHE A 225 17.54 4.61 0.03
CA PHE A 225 16.56 5.04 -0.96
C PHE A 225 17.20 5.31 -2.33
N ARG A 226 18.36 5.96 -2.36
CA ARG A 226 19.08 6.27 -3.59
C ARG A 226 19.53 5.00 -4.33
N GLU A 227 20.15 4.05 -3.62
CA GLU A 227 20.65 2.80 -4.20
C GLU A 227 19.52 1.86 -4.66
N SER A 228 18.42 1.81 -3.90
CA SER A 228 17.28 0.96 -4.26
C SER A 228 16.42 1.52 -5.39
N GLY A 229 16.56 2.81 -5.74
CA GLY A 229 15.71 3.49 -6.70
C GLY A 229 14.28 3.73 -6.22
N ASN A 230 14.00 3.48 -4.93
CA ASN A 230 12.70 3.77 -4.34
C ASN A 230 12.52 5.26 -4.09
N LYS A 231 11.32 5.78 -4.33
CA LYS A 231 11.00 7.18 -4.02
C LYS A 231 10.47 7.32 -2.61
N PRO A 232 10.93 8.34 -1.84
CA PRO A 232 10.44 8.58 -0.47
C PRO A 232 8.92 8.80 -0.38
N GLU A 233 8.30 9.38 -1.40
CA GLU A 233 6.85 9.61 -1.49
C GLU A 233 6.02 8.31 -1.41
N TRP A 234 6.58 7.16 -1.82
CA TRP A 234 5.89 5.87 -1.77
C TRP A 234 5.67 5.34 -0.34
N MET A 235 6.30 5.95 0.67
CA MET A 235 5.98 5.66 2.08
C MET A 235 4.57 6.13 2.46
N ILE A 236 3.91 6.90 1.60
CA ILE A 236 2.53 7.35 1.78
C ILE A 236 1.67 6.72 0.70
N MET A 237 0.73 5.90 1.12
CA MET A 237 -0.13 5.13 0.23
C MET A 237 -1.31 5.95 -0.25
N THR A 238 -1.52 6.01 -1.55
CA THR A 238 -2.72 6.55 -2.20
C THR A 238 -3.61 5.44 -2.73
N VAL A 239 -3.04 4.26 -2.98
CA VAL A 239 -3.70 3.07 -3.49
C VAL A 239 -3.35 1.88 -2.60
N ILE A 240 -4.32 1.02 -2.31
CA ILE A 240 -4.11 -0.20 -1.53
C ILE A 240 -4.30 -1.40 -2.46
N PRO A 241 -3.35 -2.34 -2.54
CA PRO A 241 -3.53 -3.57 -3.28
C PRO A 241 -4.52 -4.49 -2.57
N VAL A 242 -5.34 -5.18 -3.34
CA VAL A 242 -6.28 -6.20 -2.85
C VAL A 242 -5.82 -7.55 -3.38
N ILE A 243 -5.43 -8.45 -2.47
CA ILE A 243 -4.94 -9.77 -2.84
C ILE A 243 -6.04 -10.63 -3.45
N PRO A 244 -5.67 -11.66 -4.23
CA PRO A 244 -6.61 -12.58 -4.83
C PRO A 244 -7.57 -13.22 -3.82
N PRO A 245 -8.84 -13.46 -4.19
CA PRO A 245 -9.85 -13.98 -3.27
C PRO A 245 -9.53 -15.38 -2.72
N ASP A 246 -8.83 -16.23 -3.46
CA ASP A 246 -8.49 -17.59 -3.02
C ASP A 246 -7.42 -17.60 -1.92
N LEU A 247 -6.65 -16.51 -1.75
CA LEU A 247 -5.71 -16.32 -0.63
C LEU A 247 -6.39 -15.79 0.65
N ARG A 248 -7.65 -15.36 0.55
CA ARG A 248 -8.49 -14.91 1.66
C ARG A 248 -9.90 -15.52 1.61
N PRO A 249 -9.99 -16.84 1.67
CA PRO A 249 -11.21 -17.56 1.35
C PRO A 249 -12.35 -17.25 2.30
N MET A 250 -13.57 -17.46 1.80
CA MET A 250 -14.81 -17.43 2.55
C MET A 250 -15.51 -18.77 2.34
N VAL A 251 -15.59 -19.58 3.39
CA VAL A 251 -16.10 -20.96 3.35
C VAL A 251 -17.43 -21.05 4.08
N GLN A 252 -18.41 -21.70 3.46
CA GLN A 252 -19.68 -21.99 4.11
C GLN A 252 -19.52 -23.20 5.03
N LEU A 253 -19.88 -23.04 6.30
CA LEU A 253 -19.94 -24.09 7.30
C LEU A 253 -21.32 -24.75 7.34
N ASP A 254 -21.39 -25.90 7.96
CA ASP A 254 -22.65 -26.58 8.25
C ASP A 254 -23.57 -25.64 9.06
N GLY A 255 -24.87 -25.62 8.71
CA GLY A 255 -25.84 -24.72 9.32
C GLY A 255 -25.91 -23.32 8.71
N GLY A 256 -25.35 -23.11 7.51
CA GLY A 256 -25.49 -21.88 6.74
C GLY A 256 -24.66 -20.69 7.22
N ARG A 257 -23.75 -20.90 8.19
CA ARG A 257 -22.78 -19.89 8.65
C ARG A 257 -21.58 -19.87 7.72
N PHE A 258 -20.91 -18.69 7.67
CA PHE A 258 -19.68 -18.54 6.88
C PHE A 258 -18.48 -18.28 7.79
N ALA A 259 -17.40 -19.01 7.54
CA ALA A 259 -16.08 -18.68 8.05
C ALA A 259 -15.36 -17.84 6.99
N THR A 260 -14.73 -16.77 7.42
CA THR A 260 -14.00 -15.87 6.52
C THR A 260 -12.63 -15.53 7.12
N SER A 261 -11.67 -15.23 6.26
CA SER A 261 -10.38 -14.69 6.69
C SER A 261 -10.56 -13.29 7.28
N ASP A 262 -9.79 -12.96 8.32
CA ASP A 262 -9.77 -11.63 8.95
C ASP A 262 -9.41 -10.52 7.96
N LEU A 263 -8.66 -10.82 6.91
CA LEU A 263 -8.34 -9.89 5.83
C LEU A 263 -9.58 -9.32 5.16
N ASN A 264 -10.62 -10.12 4.95
CA ASN A 264 -11.86 -9.66 4.35
C ASN A 264 -12.55 -8.61 5.23
N ASP A 265 -12.50 -8.77 6.57
CA ASP A 265 -13.07 -7.79 7.50
C ASP A 265 -12.24 -6.50 7.52
N LEU A 266 -10.91 -6.59 7.46
CA LEU A 266 -10.02 -5.44 7.36
C LEU A 266 -10.27 -4.64 6.08
N TYR A 267 -10.32 -5.30 4.91
CA TYR A 267 -10.66 -4.64 3.65
C TYR A 267 -12.04 -4.01 3.69
N ARG A 268 -13.04 -4.70 4.23
CA ARG A 268 -14.40 -4.18 4.37
C ARG A 268 -14.44 -2.90 5.22
N ARG A 269 -13.68 -2.86 6.32
CA ARG A 269 -13.55 -1.67 7.17
C ARG A 269 -12.88 -0.51 6.43
N ILE A 270 -11.84 -0.78 5.65
CA ILE A 270 -11.16 0.23 4.83
C ILE A 270 -12.13 0.80 3.80
N ILE A 271 -12.81 -0.03 3.02
CA ILE A 271 -13.74 0.40 1.96
C ILE A 271 -14.88 1.23 2.56
N ASN A 272 -15.50 0.78 3.65
CA ASN A 272 -16.60 1.50 4.30
C ASN A 272 -16.18 2.91 4.74
N ARG A 273 -14.99 3.03 5.36
CA ARG A 273 -14.45 4.33 5.80
C ARG A 273 -14.07 5.21 4.63
N ASN A 274 -13.46 4.64 3.62
CA ASN A 274 -13.08 5.34 2.39
C ASN A 274 -14.30 5.90 1.67
N ASN A 275 -15.35 5.08 1.49
CA ASN A 275 -16.59 5.49 0.87
C ASN A 275 -17.31 6.59 1.69
N ARG A 276 -17.29 6.50 3.03
CA ARG A 276 -17.82 7.54 3.90
C ARG A 276 -17.07 8.86 3.71
N LEU A 277 -15.74 8.81 3.66
CA LEU A 277 -14.93 10.01 3.46
C LEU A 277 -15.16 10.62 2.07
N ARG A 278 -15.14 9.79 1.01
CA ARG A 278 -15.44 10.24 -0.36
C ARG A 278 -16.78 10.97 -0.42
N ARG A 279 -17.82 10.38 0.17
CA ARG A 279 -19.15 11.03 0.23
C ARG A 279 -19.14 12.37 0.96
N LEU A 280 -18.37 12.51 2.05
CA LEU A 280 -18.28 13.78 2.78
C LEU A 280 -17.54 14.84 1.96
N LEU A 281 -16.49 14.45 1.25
CA LEU A 281 -15.75 15.35 0.34
C LEU A 281 -16.65 15.80 -0.82
N ASP A 282 -17.39 14.87 -1.45
CA ASP A 282 -18.30 15.17 -2.55
C ASP A 282 -19.45 16.11 -2.12
N LEU A 283 -19.90 16.02 -0.87
CA LEU A 283 -20.92 16.90 -0.29
C LEU A 283 -20.36 18.25 0.18
N GLY A 284 -19.08 18.50 0.08
CA GLY A 284 -18.47 19.74 0.57
C GLY A 284 -18.60 19.92 2.09
N ALA A 285 -18.54 18.83 2.86
CA ALA A 285 -18.68 18.88 4.32
C ALA A 285 -17.61 19.78 4.95
N PRO A 286 -17.95 20.51 6.06
CA PRO A 286 -16.98 21.35 6.77
C PRO A 286 -15.72 20.59 7.15
N ASP A 287 -14.55 21.25 7.05
CA ASP A 287 -13.23 20.67 7.31
C ASP A 287 -13.12 19.97 8.66
N ILE A 288 -13.79 20.48 9.69
CA ILE A 288 -13.83 19.87 11.03
C ILE A 288 -14.42 18.46 10.97
N ILE A 289 -15.49 18.24 10.19
CA ILE A 289 -16.14 16.93 10.05
C ILE A 289 -15.22 16.00 9.25
N VAL A 290 -14.65 16.50 8.16
CA VAL A 290 -13.70 15.75 7.33
C VAL A 290 -12.47 15.34 8.16
N ARG A 291 -11.89 16.27 8.90
CA ARG A 291 -10.76 16.04 9.82
C ARG A 291 -11.10 15.00 10.89
N ASN A 292 -12.28 15.04 11.50
CA ASN A 292 -12.72 14.06 12.50
C ASN A 292 -12.84 12.65 11.90
N VAL A 293 -13.34 12.52 10.69
CA VAL A 293 -13.39 11.23 9.98
C VAL A 293 -11.98 10.77 9.61
N CYS A 294 -11.11 11.70 9.22
CA CYS A 294 -9.70 11.45 9.04
C CYS A 294 -8.98 11.13 10.36
N PHE A 295 -9.26 11.82 11.46
CA PHE A 295 -8.68 11.59 12.80
C PHE A 295 -9.04 10.21 13.37
N ARG A 296 -10.28 9.75 13.19
CA ARG A 296 -10.66 8.36 13.47
C ARG A 296 -9.87 7.33 12.63
N ARG A 297 -9.07 7.81 11.65
CA ARG A 297 -8.09 7.02 10.89
C ARG A 297 -6.91 6.47 11.71
N ARG A 298 -6.74 6.83 12.98
CA ARG A 298 -5.78 6.13 13.85
C ARG A 298 -6.02 4.62 13.79
N SER A 299 -7.29 4.21 13.65
CA SER A 299 -7.67 2.83 13.37
C SER A 299 -7.48 2.42 11.89
N MET A 300 -7.39 3.37 10.95
CA MET A 300 -7.14 3.06 9.53
C MET A 300 -5.66 2.81 9.25
N HIS A 301 -4.75 3.56 9.88
CA HIS A 301 -3.33 3.20 9.90
C HIS A 301 -3.13 1.78 10.43
N LEU A 302 -3.79 1.41 11.53
CA LEU A 302 -3.73 0.06 12.07
C LEU A 302 -4.37 -0.97 11.14
N SER A 303 -5.51 -0.67 10.51
CA SER A 303 -6.18 -1.62 9.59
C SER A 303 -5.42 -1.80 8.28
N THR A 304 -4.92 -0.70 7.70
CA THR A 304 -4.13 -0.74 6.47
C THR A 304 -2.79 -1.45 6.72
N THR A 305 -2.17 -1.20 7.86
CA THR A 305 -0.94 -1.88 8.27
C THR A 305 -1.17 -3.34 8.57
N ALA A 306 -2.29 -3.69 9.23
CA ALA A 306 -2.64 -5.07 9.46
C ALA A 306 -2.85 -5.82 8.13
N VAL A 307 -3.48 -5.19 7.12
CA VAL A 307 -3.57 -5.76 5.77
C VAL A 307 -2.17 -5.96 5.18
N VAL A 308 -1.31 -4.94 5.22
CA VAL A 308 0.05 -5.05 4.68
C VAL A 308 0.91 -6.03 5.51
N ALA A 309 0.81 -6.02 6.84
CA ALA A 309 1.54 -6.93 7.71
C ALA A 309 1.10 -8.41 7.57
N VAL A 310 -0.16 -8.65 7.21
CA VAL A 310 -0.65 -10.02 6.93
C VAL A 310 -0.39 -10.41 5.48
N LEU A 311 -0.25 -9.45 4.57
CA LEU A 311 0.13 -9.71 3.17
C LEU A 311 1.55 -10.28 3.06
N LEU A 312 2.49 -9.77 3.85
CA LEU A 312 3.89 -10.21 3.81
C LEU A 312 4.07 -11.71 4.11
N PRO A 313 3.55 -12.28 5.21
CA PRO A 313 3.67 -13.71 5.48
C PRO A 313 2.98 -14.60 4.44
N VAL A 314 1.86 -14.14 3.85
CA VAL A 314 1.17 -14.91 2.80
C VAL A 314 2.00 -14.92 1.52
N LEU A 315 2.59 -13.79 1.13
CA LEU A 315 3.50 -13.71 -0.01
C LEU A 315 4.80 -14.47 0.26
N GLU A 316 5.37 -14.39 1.47
CA GLU A 316 6.53 -15.16 1.88
C GLU A 316 6.25 -16.67 1.85
N THR A 317 5.08 -17.11 2.32
CA THR A 317 4.70 -18.53 2.30
C THR A 317 4.52 -19.05 0.88
N GLU A 318 3.94 -18.26 -0.02
CA GLU A 318 3.83 -18.63 -1.45
C GLU A 318 5.19 -18.59 -2.15
N LEU A 319 6.03 -17.58 -1.89
CA LEU A 319 7.40 -17.52 -2.39
C LEU A 319 8.23 -18.69 -1.85
N LEU A 320 8.15 -19.00 -0.56
CA LEU A 320 8.82 -20.18 0.03
C LEU A 320 8.30 -21.49 -0.56
N SER A 321 7.02 -21.62 -0.86
CA SER A 321 6.47 -22.81 -1.53
C SER A 321 6.96 -22.94 -2.96
N LEU A 322 7.09 -21.83 -3.68
CA LEU A 322 7.71 -21.78 -5.01
C LEU A 322 9.21 -22.10 -4.94
N PHE A 323 9.93 -21.59 -3.92
CA PHE A 323 11.32 -21.93 -3.65
C PHE A 323 11.49 -23.41 -3.32
N GLN A 324 10.63 -23.99 -2.48
CA GLN A 324 10.69 -25.41 -2.13
C GLN A 324 10.36 -26.32 -3.32
N THR A 325 9.50 -25.89 -4.23
CA THR A 325 9.20 -26.62 -5.45
C THR A 325 10.37 -26.55 -6.43
N CYS A 326 11.00 -25.37 -6.56
CA CYS A 326 12.17 -25.16 -7.41
C CYS A 326 13.44 -25.83 -6.86
N SER A 327 13.63 -25.91 -5.53
CA SER A 327 14.78 -26.54 -4.88
C SER A 327 14.67 -28.07 -4.82
N ARG A 328 13.46 -28.65 -4.93
CA ARG A 328 13.30 -30.11 -5.10
C ARG A 328 13.81 -30.64 -6.43
N GLU A 329 13.98 -29.77 -7.41
CA GLU A 329 14.55 -30.11 -8.72
C GLU A 329 16.07 -29.90 -8.81
N ARG A 330 16.70 -29.32 -7.77
CA ARG A 330 18.16 -29.14 -7.68
C ARG A 330 18.66 -29.56 -6.30
N GLU A 331 19.36 -30.66 -6.23
CA GLU A 331 19.97 -31.21 -5.01
C GLU A 331 21.14 -30.39 -4.40
N ASP A 332 21.42 -29.17 -4.87
CA ASP A 332 22.65 -28.43 -4.46
C ASP A 332 22.43 -26.94 -4.16
N VAL A 333 21.40 -26.53 -3.46
CA VAL A 333 21.32 -25.15 -2.93
C VAL A 333 21.12 -25.17 -1.43
N SER A 334 22.19 -24.86 -0.68
CA SER A 334 22.13 -24.65 0.77
C SER A 334 21.25 -23.42 1.10
N VAL A 335 20.05 -23.66 1.57
CA VAL A 335 19.17 -22.61 2.10
C VAL A 335 19.69 -22.18 3.45
N ARG A 336 20.26 -20.97 3.57
CA ARG A 336 20.45 -20.33 4.86
C ARG A 336 19.11 -19.84 5.36
N THR A 337 18.56 -20.52 6.33
CA THR A 337 17.45 -20.02 7.14
C THR A 337 17.99 -18.90 8.05
N PHE A 338 17.60 -17.67 7.79
CA PHE A 338 17.86 -16.56 8.71
C PHE A 338 16.93 -16.68 9.91
N SER A 339 17.48 -16.63 11.13
CA SER A 339 16.69 -16.62 12.36
C SER A 339 16.05 -15.24 12.58
N GLU A 340 14.89 -15.20 13.23
CA GLU A 340 14.18 -13.95 13.57
C GLU A 340 15.01 -12.88 14.28
N SER A 341 16.14 -13.25 14.87
CA SER A 341 17.07 -12.34 15.54
C SER A 341 17.97 -11.55 14.58
N GLU A 342 18.15 -12.00 13.34
CA GLU A 342 18.95 -11.32 12.32
C GLU A 342 18.16 -10.31 11.48
N LEU A 343 16.82 -10.44 11.47
CA LEU A 343 15.89 -9.50 10.80
C LEU A 343 15.80 -8.12 11.47
N THR A 344 16.34 -7.95 12.67
CA THR A 344 16.26 -6.70 13.43
C THR A 344 17.41 -5.73 13.14
N THR A 345 18.46 -6.12 12.42
CA THR A 345 19.68 -5.30 12.31
C THR A 345 20.17 -5.04 10.90
N GLN A 346 19.68 -5.73 9.89
CA GLN A 346 20.12 -5.48 8.52
C GLN A 346 18.96 -5.53 7.53
N ASP A 347 18.81 -4.44 6.81
CA ASP A 347 18.09 -4.32 5.54
C ASP A 347 16.59 -4.68 5.56
N VAL A 348 15.80 -3.75 6.01
CA VAL A 348 14.40 -3.68 5.56
C VAL A 348 14.40 -3.24 4.08
N ARG A 349 14.77 -4.15 3.21
CA ARG A 349 14.46 -4.12 1.79
C ARG A 349 13.18 -4.91 1.56
N LEU A 350 12.12 -4.58 2.32
CA LEU A 350 10.84 -5.26 2.19
C LEU A 350 9.80 -4.31 1.64
N SER A 351 9.24 -4.68 0.53
CA SER A 351 8.10 -3.98 -0.05
C SER A 351 7.24 -4.93 -0.85
N VAL A 352 6.02 -4.70 -0.77
CA VAL A 352 5.01 -5.21 -1.68
C VAL A 352 4.60 -4.12 -2.64
#